data_8ead811a158dbf1f40f27557eb042f32
#
_entry.id   8ead811a158dbf1f40f27557eb042f32
#
_cell.length_a   1.000
_cell.length_b   1.000
_cell.length_c   1.000
_cell.angle_alpha   90.00
_cell.angle_beta   90.00
_cell.angle_gamma   90.00
#
_symmetry.space_group_name_H-M   'P 1'
#
loop_
_entity.id
_entity.type
_entity.pdbx_description
1 polymer ?
#
loop_
_entity_poly.entity_id
_entity_poly.type
_entity_poly.pdbx_seq_one_letter_code
_entity_poly.pdbx_strand_id
1 'polypeptide(L)'
;MHSPPSSPSPAFGALGRALADLVLPAECAVCAAPGHRLCPACAEGLTAALSLPFRAEQDAPALPLGPGGAPLPVMAAGRYADPLAAAVLAFKDHHALHLRGVLGEALCRAVAAARLEPDLPGAPHALLVPVPGGAAGFRRRGYDPLAELTRALPAPWLVSDAVRARLLPRASTLRGGGPSHAGAGAGQRRRRARDWRVVAGRLPAGAPVLLVDDVLTTGATLAALADAVRRAGGHPVGAVVLAAVAPPRDPAEPGPRPGPRVG
;
A
#
# COMPACT_ATOMS: atom_id res chain seq x y z
N MET A 1 -12.07 -42.20 34.95
CA MET A 1 -11.05 -42.47 33.92
C MET A 1 -11.61 -41.99 32.59
N HIS A 2 -11.20 -40.81 32.14
CA HIS A 2 -11.61 -40.23 30.82
C HIS A 2 -10.41 -40.37 29.90
N SER A 3 -10.57 -41.17 28.86
CA SER A 3 -9.58 -41.30 27.78
C SER A 3 -9.54 -40.00 26.97
N PRO A 4 -8.37 -39.47 26.59
CA PRO A 4 -8.28 -38.29 25.73
C PRO A 4 -8.70 -38.65 24.28
N PRO A 5 -9.29 -37.70 23.53
CA PRO A 5 -9.64 -37.90 22.13
C PRO A 5 -8.38 -38.08 21.29
N SER A 6 -8.38 -39.13 20.45
CA SER A 6 -7.31 -39.44 19.52
C SER A 6 -7.15 -38.33 18.49
N SER A 7 -5.95 -37.73 18.44
CA SER A 7 -5.56 -36.76 17.42
C SER A 7 -5.61 -37.39 16.03
N PRO A 8 -6.13 -36.73 14.99
CA PRO A 8 -6.14 -37.27 13.63
C PRO A 8 -4.70 -37.50 13.14
N SER A 9 -4.45 -38.66 12.56
CA SER A 9 -3.14 -39.08 12.03
C SER A 9 -2.65 -38.07 10.96
N PRO A 10 -1.35 -37.70 10.96
CA PRO A 10 -0.77 -36.74 10.01
C PRO A 10 -0.92 -37.14 8.54
N ALA A 11 -1.10 -38.45 8.27
CA ALA A 11 -1.32 -39.00 6.93
C ALA A 11 -2.65 -38.56 6.28
N PHE A 12 -3.74 -38.41 7.04
CA PHE A 12 -5.02 -37.95 6.50
C PHE A 12 -4.96 -36.46 6.08
N GLY A 13 -4.20 -35.64 6.79
CA GLY A 13 -3.99 -34.25 6.44
C GLY A 13 -3.10 -34.03 5.21
N ALA A 14 -2.18 -34.96 4.94
CA ALA A 14 -1.32 -34.94 3.76
C ALA A 14 -2.08 -35.37 2.49
N LEU A 15 -2.91 -36.42 2.59
CA LEU A 15 -3.72 -36.89 1.46
C LEU A 15 -4.80 -35.85 1.06
N GLY A 16 -5.43 -35.21 2.04
CA GLY A 16 -6.41 -34.13 1.79
C GLY A 16 -5.78 -32.91 1.11
N ARG A 17 -4.54 -32.54 1.50
CA ARG A 17 -3.78 -31.48 0.83
C ARG A 17 -3.39 -31.89 -0.60
N ALA A 18 -2.88 -33.10 -0.81
CA ALA A 18 -2.51 -33.55 -2.13
C ALA A 18 -3.71 -33.65 -3.11
N LEU A 19 -4.90 -34.01 -2.62
CA LEU A 19 -6.14 -33.97 -3.40
C LEU A 19 -6.62 -32.55 -3.67
N ALA A 20 -6.50 -31.63 -2.70
CA ALA A 20 -6.84 -30.23 -2.89
C ALA A 20 -5.89 -29.54 -3.89
N ASP A 21 -4.59 -29.86 -3.85
CA ASP A 21 -3.58 -29.34 -4.78
C ASP A 21 -3.76 -29.90 -6.21
N LEU A 22 -4.37 -31.08 -6.36
CA LEU A 22 -4.70 -31.65 -7.67
C LEU A 22 -5.92 -30.98 -8.32
N VAL A 23 -6.87 -30.49 -7.52
CA VAL A 23 -8.13 -29.88 -7.99
C VAL A 23 -7.99 -28.35 -8.15
N LEU A 24 -7.12 -27.70 -7.33
CA LEU A 24 -6.83 -26.28 -7.35
C LEU A 24 -5.34 -26.09 -7.07
N PRO A 25 -4.47 -26.28 -8.09
CA PRO A 25 -3.03 -26.12 -7.90
C PRO A 25 -2.74 -24.70 -7.38
N ALA A 26 -2.10 -24.62 -6.21
CA ALA A 26 -1.65 -23.35 -5.67
C ALA A 26 -0.52 -22.83 -6.57
N GLU A 27 -0.69 -21.64 -7.12
CA GLU A 27 0.35 -20.94 -7.85
C GLU A 27 0.88 -19.76 -7.03
N CYS A 28 2.16 -19.48 -7.15
CA CYS A 28 2.78 -18.36 -6.48
C CYS A 28 2.20 -17.04 -7.01
N ALA A 29 1.65 -16.22 -6.13
CA ALA A 29 1.03 -14.95 -6.49
C ALA A 29 2.00 -13.94 -7.15
N VAL A 30 3.30 -14.18 -7.08
CA VAL A 30 4.36 -13.31 -7.61
C VAL A 30 4.94 -13.83 -8.93
N CYS A 31 5.30 -15.13 -9.02
CA CYS A 31 5.98 -15.70 -10.18
C CYS A 31 5.21 -16.82 -10.87
N ALA A 32 3.99 -17.14 -10.42
CA ALA A 32 3.14 -18.23 -10.91
C ALA A 32 3.75 -19.65 -10.80
N ALA A 33 4.84 -19.84 -10.04
CA ALA A 33 5.40 -21.17 -9.80
C ALA A 33 4.38 -22.05 -9.06
N PRO A 34 4.20 -23.33 -9.50
CA PRO A 34 3.21 -24.22 -8.90
C PRO A 34 3.60 -24.69 -7.49
N GLY A 35 2.61 -25.14 -6.72
CA GLY A 35 2.80 -25.78 -5.42
C GLY A 35 2.86 -24.85 -4.21
N HIS A 36 2.87 -23.52 -4.41
CA HIS A 36 2.99 -22.55 -3.32
C HIS A 36 2.15 -21.31 -3.61
N ARG A 37 1.45 -20.77 -2.61
CA ARG A 37 0.79 -19.47 -2.74
C ARG A 37 1.80 -18.31 -2.76
N LEU A 38 2.94 -18.48 -2.10
CA LEU A 38 4.14 -17.63 -2.15
C LEU A 38 5.35 -18.58 -2.03
N CYS A 39 6.12 -18.73 -3.10
CA CYS A 39 7.26 -19.62 -3.11
C CYS A 39 8.43 -19.04 -2.28
N PRO A 40 9.35 -19.88 -1.76
CA PRO A 40 10.46 -19.41 -0.92
C PRO A 40 11.30 -18.32 -1.58
N ALA A 41 11.65 -18.45 -2.86
CA ALA A 41 12.43 -17.47 -3.58
C ALA A 41 11.73 -16.10 -3.66
N CYS A 42 10.42 -16.07 -3.91
CA CYS A 42 9.64 -14.82 -3.91
C CYS A 42 9.49 -14.25 -2.49
N ALA A 43 9.38 -15.09 -1.46
CA ALA A 43 9.34 -14.64 -0.07
C ALA A 43 10.67 -13.97 0.34
N GLU A 44 11.79 -14.57 0.00
CA GLU A 44 13.13 -13.99 0.21
C GLU A 44 13.32 -12.69 -0.57
N GLY A 45 12.95 -12.68 -1.85
CA GLY A 45 13.00 -11.48 -2.70
C GLY A 45 12.15 -10.33 -2.15
N LEU A 46 10.93 -10.61 -1.66
CA LEU A 46 10.08 -9.61 -1.00
C LEU A 46 10.71 -9.12 0.30
N THR A 47 11.28 -10.01 1.11
CA THR A 47 11.97 -9.64 2.35
C THR A 47 13.14 -8.69 2.06
N ALA A 48 13.94 -8.98 1.04
CA ALA A 48 15.03 -8.12 0.62
C ALA A 48 14.53 -6.77 0.08
N ALA A 49 13.52 -6.76 -0.79
CA ALA A 49 12.95 -5.54 -1.38
C ALA A 49 12.29 -4.61 -0.35
N LEU A 50 11.87 -5.16 0.79
CA LEU A 50 11.14 -4.45 1.85
C LEU A 50 12.00 -4.27 3.12
N SER A 51 13.31 -4.54 3.07
CA SER A 51 14.18 -4.54 4.25
C SER A 51 14.40 -3.16 4.87
N LEU A 52 14.50 -2.10 4.04
CA LEU A 52 14.83 -0.75 4.46
C LEU A 52 13.86 0.28 3.85
N PRO A 53 12.99 0.89 4.65
CA PRO A 53 12.20 2.05 4.22
C PRO A 53 13.11 3.23 3.81
N PHE A 54 12.66 4.04 2.85
CA PHE A 54 13.42 5.17 2.33
C PHE A 54 12.52 6.37 1.99
N ARG A 55 13.14 7.56 1.88
CA ARG A 55 12.50 8.81 1.48
C ARG A 55 12.24 8.81 -0.04
N ALA A 56 11.01 9.07 -0.44
CA ALA A 56 10.56 8.90 -1.83
C ALA A 56 9.90 10.14 -2.46
N GLU A 57 9.85 11.26 -1.77
CA GLU A 57 9.16 12.48 -2.24
C GLU A 57 9.77 13.11 -3.47
N GLN A 58 11.08 12.94 -3.72
CA GLN A 58 11.79 13.60 -4.83
C GLN A 58 11.26 13.18 -6.20
N ASP A 59 10.72 11.97 -6.30
CA ASP A 59 10.25 11.36 -7.54
C ASP A 59 8.74 11.59 -7.79
N ALA A 60 8.10 12.44 -6.98
CA ALA A 60 6.65 12.63 -7.00
C ALA A 60 6.25 14.12 -7.16
N PRO A 61 6.34 14.67 -8.38
CA PRO A 61 6.22 16.11 -8.64
C PRO A 61 4.85 16.72 -8.35
N ALA A 62 3.82 15.91 -8.12
CA ALA A 62 2.49 16.38 -7.77
C ALA A 62 2.19 16.30 -6.26
N LEU A 63 3.18 16.04 -5.42
CA LEU A 63 3.02 16.15 -3.97
C LEU A 63 2.72 17.59 -3.56
N PRO A 64 1.94 17.81 -2.48
CA PRO A 64 1.74 19.12 -1.94
C PRO A 64 3.06 19.67 -1.40
N LEU A 65 3.27 20.98 -1.57
CA LEU A 65 4.40 21.67 -0.96
C LEU A 65 4.07 22.03 0.49
N GLY A 66 5.03 21.80 1.36
CA GLY A 66 5.00 22.22 2.76
C GLY A 66 5.50 23.66 2.95
N PRO A 67 5.61 24.13 4.20
CA PRO A 67 6.26 25.39 4.53
C PRO A 67 7.70 25.41 3.98
N GLY A 68 8.08 26.50 3.31
CA GLY A 68 9.40 26.62 2.69
C GLY A 68 9.53 26.03 1.28
N GLY A 69 8.42 25.54 0.67
CA GLY A 69 8.40 25.05 -0.72
C GLY A 69 8.94 23.64 -0.92
N ALA A 70 9.31 22.93 0.14
CA ALA A 70 9.71 21.52 0.06
C ALA A 70 8.48 20.61 -0.16
N PRO A 71 8.61 19.52 -0.93
CA PRO A 71 7.52 18.55 -1.07
C PRO A 71 7.20 17.86 0.26
N LEU A 72 5.94 17.47 0.43
CA LEU A 72 5.51 16.68 1.60
C LEU A 72 6.39 15.44 1.72
N PRO A 73 7.05 15.20 2.87
CA PRO A 73 7.89 14.04 3.07
C PRO A 73 7.13 12.73 2.90
N VAL A 74 7.72 11.75 2.20
CA VAL A 74 7.09 10.43 1.99
C VAL A 74 8.08 9.32 2.33
N MET A 75 7.68 8.44 3.26
CA MET A 75 8.41 7.21 3.57
C MET A 75 7.82 6.04 2.77
N ALA A 76 8.62 5.37 1.95
CA ALA A 76 8.24 4.19 1.19
C ALA A 76 8.82 2.92 1.83
N ALA A 77 8.04 1.83 1.90
CA ALA A 77 8.51 0.55 2.40
C ALA A 77 9.44 -0.14 1.40
N GLY A 78 9.23 0.04 0.09
CA GLY A 78 10.08 -0.53 -0.96
C GLY A 78 9.92 0.19 -2.29
N ARG A 79 10.78 -0.17 -3.28
CA ARG A 79 10.66 0.32 -4.66
C ARG A 79 9.59 -0.48 -5.40
N TYR A 80 8.77 0.20 -6.23
CA TYR A 80 7.77 -0.46 -7.07
C TYR A 80 8.45 -1.13 -8.27
N ALA A 81 9.08 -2.27 -7.99
CA ALA A 81 9.75 -3.15 -8.94
C ALA A 81 9.51 -4.60 -8.49
N ASP A 82 9.72 -5.58 -9.38
CA ASP A 82 9.57 -6.98 -9.00
C ASP A 82 10.62 -7.39 -7.94
N PRO A 83 10.23 -8.21 -6.97
CA PRO A 83 8.95 -8.93 -6.82
C PRO A 83 7.83 -8.13 -6.13
N LEU A 84 8.09 -6.92 -5.58
CA LEU A 84 7.10 -6.13 -4.84
C LEU A 84 5.96 -5.64 -5.75
N ALA A 85 6.26 -5.23 -6.98
CA ALA A 85 5.23 -4.76 -7.91
C ALA A 85 4.20 -5.87 -8.21
N ALA A 86 4.65 -7.09 -8.48
CA ALA A 86 3.80 -8.25 -8.69
C ALA A 86 2.98 -8.60 -7.43
N ALA A 87 3.59 -8.55 -6.25
CA ALA A 87 2.91 -8.82 -4.98
C ALA A 87 1.81 -7.79 -4.68
N VAL A 88 2.08 -6.50 -4.89
CA VAL A 88 1.09 -5.42 -4.71
C VAL A 88 -0.07 -5.58 -5.69
N LEU A 89 0.21 -5.90 -6.95
CA LEU A 89 -0.82 -6.13 -7.96
C LEU A 89 -1.68 -7.36 -7.62
N ALA A 90 -1.05 -8.47 -7.24
CA ALA A 90 -1.74 -9.68 -6.82
C ALA A 90 -2.65 -9.43 -5.60
N PHE A 91 -2.15 -8.70 -4.62
CA PHE A 91 -2.93 -8.31 -3.44
C PHE A 91 -4.10 -7.39 -3.80
N LYS A 92 -3.90 -6.42 -4.71
CA LYS A 92 -4.93 -5.46 -5.10
C LYS A 92 -6.00 -6.04 -6.01
N ASP A 93 -5.64 -6.84 -7.00
CA ASP A 93 -6.53 -7.19 -8.11
C ASP A 93 -6.81 -8.70 -8.23
N HIS A 94 -6.00 -9.57 -7.61
CA HIS A 94 -6.12 -11.03 -7.71
C HIS A 94 -6.46 -11.74 -6.38
N HIS A 95 -6.97 -11.00 -5.39
CA HIS A 95 -7.43 -11.55 -4.09
C HIS A 95 -6.35 -12.33 -3.31
N ALA A 96 -5.08 -12.04 -3.52
CA ALA A 96 -3.97 -12.69 -2.83
C ALA A 96 -3.83 -12.23 -1.36
N LEU A 97 -4.93 -12.39 -0.57
CA LEU A 97 -5.01 -11.93 0.84
C LEU A 97 -3.96 -12.57 1.74
N HIS A 98 -3.38 -13.71 1.36
CA HIS A 98 -2.28 -14.35 2.08
C HIS A 98 -1.01 -13.48 2.11
N LEU A 99 -0.85 -12.51 1.18
CA LEU A 99 0.24 -11.54 1.19
C LEU A 99 0.05 -10.44 2.26
N ARG A 100 -1.13 -10.35 2.92
CA ARG A 100 -1.42 -9.32 3.93
C ARG A 100 -0.37 -9.27 5.03
N GLY A 101 0.15 -10.42 5.48
CA GLY A 101 1.17 -10.49 6.53
C GLY A 101 2.43 -9.73 6.13
N VAL A 102 3.09 -10.16 5.06
CA VAL A 102 4.37 -9.58 4.60
C VAL A 102 4.22 -8.11 4.18
N LEU A 103 3.14 -7.74 3.49
CA LEU A 103 2.91 -6.36 3.07
C LEU A 103 2.52 -5.46 4.25
N GLY A 104 1.72 -5.97 5.19
CA GLY A 104 1.34 -5.26 6.41
C GLY A 104 2.54 -4.98 7.32
N GLU A 105 3.42 -5.96 7.52
CA GLU A 105 4.68 -5.76 8.25
C GLU A 105 5.59 -4.73 7.59
N ALA A 106 5.67 -4.73 6.26
CA ALA A 106 6.42 -3.73 5.52
C ALA A 106 5.85 -2.32 5.72
N LEU A 107 4.54 -2.16 5.64
CA LEU A 107 3.86 -0.90 5.93
C LEU A 107 4.11 -0.46 7.39
N CYS A 108 4.07 -1.41 8.33
CA CYS A 108 4.36 -1.16 9.74
C CYS A 108 5.79 -0.59 9.92
N ARG A 109 6.80 -1.20 9.29
CA ARG A 109 8.19 -0.70 9.34
C ARG A 109 8.32 0.69 8.73
N ALA A 110 7.64 0.96 7.61
CA ALA A 110 7.66 2.28 6.99
C ALA A 110 6.99 3.36 7.88
N VAL A 111 5.88 3.03 8.55
CA VAL A 111 5.27 3.93 9.55
C VAL A 111 6.20 4.15 10.73
N ALA A 112 6.86 3.12 11.24
CA ALA A 112 7.84 3.25 12.33
C ALA A 112 9.01 4.15 11.91
N ALA A 113 9.57 3.95 10.71
CA ALA A 113 10.63 4.81 10.18
C ALA A 113 10.19 6.27 10.05
N ALA A 114 8.99 6.54 9.49
CA ALA A 114 8.45 7.89 9.40
C ALA A 114 8.28 8.56 10.77
N ARG A 115 7.91 7.80 11.81
CA ARG A 115 7.75 8.32 13.18
C ARG A 115 9.07 8.67 13.86
N LEU A 116 10.17 8.05 13.43
CA LEU A 116 11.51 8.30 13.95
C LEU A 116 12.27 9.33 13.10
N GLU A 117 11.71 9.79 12.00
CA GLU A 117 12.35 10.73 11.08
C GLU A 117 12.44 12.12 11.70
N PRO A 118 13.66 12.68 11.88
CA PRO A 118 13.84 14.00 12.52
C PRO A 118 13.16 15.14 11.77
N ASP A 119 13.08 15.03 10.43
CA ASP A 119 12.46 16.04 9.56
C ASP A 119 10.93 15.98 9.56
N LEU A 120 10.33 15.06 10.32
CA LEU A 120 8.88 14.93 10.50
C LEU A 120 8.45 15.12 11.97
N PRO A 121 8.60 16.30 12.56
CA PRO A 121 8.44 16.51 14.01
C PRO A 121 7.03 16.17 14.54
N GLY A 122 6.01 16.19 13.71
CA GLY A 122 4.65 15.80 14.09
C GLY A 122 4.36 14.28 13.96
N ALA A 123 5.23 13.52 13.29
CA ALA A 123 4.97 12.11 12.95
C ALA A 123 4.87 11.17 14.16
N PRO A 124 5.59 11.32 15.28
CA PRO A 124 5.46 10.43 16.44
C PRO A 124 4.04 10.30 16.97
N HIS A 125 3.26 11.37 16.92
CA HIS A 125 1.89 11.44 17.43
C HIS A 125 0.82 11.53 16.33
N ALA A 126 1.22 11.41 15.06
CA ALA A 126 0.33 11.58 13.94
C ALA A 126 -0.73 10.46 13.86
N LEU A 127 -1.95 10.85 13.53
CA LEU A 127 -3.00 9.93 13.13
C LEU A 127 -2.71 9.43 11.71
N LEU A 128 -3.00 8.16 11.46
CA LEU A 128 -2.88 7.58 10.11
C LEU A 128 -4.19 7.77 9.37
N VAL A 129 -4.15 8.38 8.20
CA VAL A 129 -5.33 8.54 7.34
C VAL A 129 -5.06 7.86 6.00
N PRO A 130 -5.67 6.69 5.77
CA PRO A 130 -5.51 5.97 4.51
C PRO A 130 -6.28 6.65 3.38
N VAL A 131 -5.75 6.53 2.16
CA VAL A 131 -6.47 6.87 0.92
C VAL A 131 -7.71 5.98 0.82
N PRO A 132 -8.91 6.56 0.72
CA PRO A 132 -10.13 5.77 0.61
C PRO A 132 -10.17 4.98 -0.69
N GLY A 133 -10.43 3.68 -0.60
CA GLY A 133 -10.69 2.84 -1.76
C GLY A 133 -11.89 3.33 -2.58
N GLY A 134 -11.82 3.23 -3.91
CA GLY A 134 -12.95 3.59 -4.76
C GLY A 134 -14.10 2.58 -4.66
N ALA A 135 -15.36 3.07 -4.64
CA ALA A 135 -16.55 2.22 -4.57
C ALA A 135 -16.61 1.13 -5.67
N ALA A 136 -16.14 1.43 -6.88
CA ALA A 136 -16.06 0.45 -7.98
C ALA A 136 -15.05 -0.66 -7.67
N GLY A 137 -13.89 -0.31 -7.10
CA GLY A 137 -12.88 -1.29 -6.67
C GLY A 137 -13.41 -2.19 -5.55
N PHE A 138 -14.08 -1.61 -4.55
CA PHE A 138 -14.70 -2.37 -3.47
C PHE A 138 -15.77 -3.35 -3.99
N ARG A 139 -16.69 -2.90 -4.88
CA ARG A 139 -17.70 -3.80 -5.47
C ARG A 139 -17.11 -4.96 -6.25
N ARG A 140 -15.98 -4.73 -6.94
CA ARG A 140 -15.30 -5.78 -7.72
C ARG A 140 -14.57 -6.79 -6.82
N ARG A 141 -13.95 -6.32 -5.75
CA ARG A 141 -13.06 -7.13 -4.89
C ARG A 141 -13.71 -7.61 -3.60
N GLY A 142 -14.78 -6.97 -3.14
CA GLY A 142 -15.38 -7.25 -1.83
C GLY A 142 -14.60 -6.71 -0.63
N TYR A 143 -13.42 -6.09 -0.85
CA TYR A 143 -12.57 -5.52 0.21
C TYR A 143 -11.82 -4.29 -0.27
N ASP A 144 -11.30 -3.52 0.70
CA ASP A 144 -10.37 -2.40 0.48
C ASP A 144 -8.95 -2.87 0.85
N PRO A 145 -8.04 -2.99 -0.13
CA PRO A 145 -6.69 -3.48 0.12
C PRO A 145 -5.94 -2.67 1.18
N LEU A 146 -6.04 -1.34 1.13
CA LEU A 146 -5.34 -0.49 2.08
C LEU A 146 -5.92 -0.59 3.49
N ALA A 147 -7.25 -0.73 3.62
CA ALA A 147 -7.88 -1.00 4.89
C ALA A 147 -7.46 -2.36 5.48
N GLU A 148 -7.25 -3.39 4.65
CA GLU A 148 -6.73 -4.68 5.10
C GLU A 148 -5.29 -4.57 5.63
N LEU A 149 -4.43 -3.77 4.98
CA LEU A 149 -3.05 -3.53 5.43
C LEU A 149 -3.01 -2.71 6.72
N THR A 150 -3.83 -1.68 6.83
CA THR A 150 -3.84 -0.80 8.01
C THR A 150 -4.42 -1.48 9.25
N ARG A 151 -5.25 -2.52 9.10
CA ARG A 151 -5.70 -3.36 10.24
C ARG A 151 -4.58 -4.15 10.89
N ALA A 152 -3.49 -4.41 10.16
CA ALA A 152 -2.32 -5.11 10.71
C ALA A 152 -1.40 -4.19 11.54
N LEU A 153 -1.65 -2.89 11.55
CA LEU A 153 -0.85 -1.93 12.31
C LEU A 153 -1.12 -2.10 13.81
N PRO A 154 -0.07 -2.11 14.65
CA PRO A 154 -0.22 -2.31 16.09
C PRO A 154 -0.92 -1.12 16.75
N ALA A 155 -1.68 -1.39 17.80
CA ALA A 155 -2.05 -0.35 18.75
C ALA A 155 -0.76 0.18 19.45
N PRO A 156 -0.60 1.48 19.69
CA PRO A 156 -1.61 2.55 19.68
C PRO A 156 -1.67 3.38 18.39
N TRP A 157 -1.28 2.86 17.25
CA TRP A 157 -1.30 3.61 15.99
C TRP A 157 -2.73 3.78 15.52
N LEU A 158 -3.28 4.95 15.78
CA LEU A 158 -4.67 5.25 15.48
C LEU A 158 -4.86 5.51 13.99
N VAL A 159 -5.67 4.69 13.36
CA VAL A 159 -6.12 4.88 11.97
C VAL A 159 -7.45 5.63 11.98
N SER A 160 -7.49 6.79 11.35
CA SER A 160 -8.69 7.62 11.27
C SER A 160 -9.39 7.44 9.92
N ASP A 161 -10.70 7.29 9.97
CA ASP A 161 -11.59 7.24 8.80
C ASP A 161 -12.20 8.62 8.47
N ALA A 162 -11.48 9.68 8.78
CA ALA A 162 -11.91 11.06 8.53
C ALA A 162 -12.19 11.39 7.06
N VAL A 163 -11.59 10.63 6.15
CA VAL A 163 -11.85 10.74 4.71
C VAL A 163 -12.36 9.40 4.21
N ARG A 164 -13.53 9.40 3.60
CA ARG A 164 -14.19 8.17 3.11
C ARG A 164 -14.60 8.32 1.64
N ALA A 165 -14.61 7.22 0.89
CA ALA A 165 -15.20 7.19 -0.42
C ALA A 165 -16.74 7.40 -0.35
N ARG A 166 -17.31 8.08 -1.33
CA ARG A 166 -18.77 8.13 -1.50
C ARG A 166 -19.26 6.81 -2.06
N LEU A 167 -20.27 6.24 -1.45
CA LEU A 167 -20.86 4.98 -1.89
C LEU A 167 -21.67 5.10 -3.18
N LEU A 168 -22.19 6.31 -3.47
CA LEU A 168 -22.97 6.60 -4.67
C LEU A 168 -22.17 7.49 -5.61
N PRO A 169 -22.00 7.11 -6.90
CA PRO A 169 -21.39 7.99 -7.89
C PRO A 169 -22.29 9.23 -8.09
N ARG A 170 -21.68 10.39 -8.24
CA ARG A 170 -22.39 11.58 -8.72
C ARG A 170 -23.00 11.24 -10.09
N ALA A 171 -24.21 11.71 -10.37
CA ALA A 171 -24.93 11.48 -11.63
C ALA A 171 -24.13 11.87 -12.90
N SER A 172 -23.09 12.74 -12.75
CA SER A 172 -22.19 13.14 -13.83
C SER A 172 -21.15 12.07 -14.22
N THR A 173 -20.97 10.98 -13.44
CA THR A 173 -19.98 9.92 -13.74
C THR A 173 -20.60 8.76 -14.54
N LEU A 174 -21.90 8.79 -14.84
CA LEU A 174 -22.58 7.76 -15.61
C LEU A 174 -22.36 7.84 -17.12
N ARG A 175 -21.68 8.87 -17.63
CA ARG A 175 -21.29 8.98 -19.04
C ARG A 175 -19.79 8.68 -19.20
N GLY A 176 -19.45 7.44 -19.55
CA GLY A 176 -18.12 7.05 -19.98
C GLY A 176 -17.45 5.97 -19.14
N GLY A 177 -18.03 4.79 -19.07
CA GLY A 177 -17.43 3.60 -18.47
C GLY A 177 -16.90 2.65 -19.54
N GLY A 178 -15.72 2.93 -20.12
CA GLY A 178 -14.92 1.92 -20.81
C GLY A 178 -14.00 1.19 -19.84
N PRO A 179 -13.51 -0.03 -20.17
CA PRO A 179 -12.60 -0.81 -19.33
C PRO A 179 -11.31 0.00 -19.07
N SER A 180 -10.97 0.20 -17.80
CA SER A 180 -9.77 0.92 -17.41
C SER A 180 -8.54 0.02 -17.58
N HIS A 181 -7.84 0.16 -18.69
CA HIS A 181 -6.49 -0.39 -18.86
C HIS A 181 -5.50 0.28 -17.86
N ALA A 182 -4.51 -0.47 -17.44
CA ALA A 182 -3.39 -0.01 -16.62
C ALA A 182 -2.74 1.21 -17.28
N GLY A 183 -2.92 2.41 -16.71
CA GLY A 183 -2.46 3.67 -17.32
C GLY A 183 -3.36 4.86 -17.00
N ALA A 184 -4.19 4.77 -15.98
CA ALA A 184 -5.06 5.88 -15.56
C ALA A 184 -4.22 7.15 -15.28
N GLY A 185 -4.20 8.08 -16.22
CA GLY A 185 -3.45 9.33 -16.12
C GLY A 185 -3.85 10.20 -14.92
N ALA A 186 -3.03 11.20 -14.60
CA ALA A 186 -3.21 12.12 -13.46
C ALA A 186 -4.63 12.72 -13.38
N GLY A 187 -5.31 12.93 -14.52
CA GLY A 187 -6.67 13.41 -14.59
C GLY A 187 -7.72 12.45 -14.02
N GLN A 188 -7.54 11.13 -14.19
CA GLN A 188 -8.47 10.14 -13.64
C GLN A 188 -8.27 9.98 -12.13
N ARG A 189 -7.06 10.11 -11.62
CA ARG A 189 -6.76 10.13 -10.17
C ARG A 189 -7.35 11.37 -9.48
N ARG A 190 -7.28 12.55 -10.10
CA ARG A 190 -7.95 13.80 -9.62
C ARG A 190 -9.47 13.67 -9.62
N ARG A 191 -10.06 12.94 -10.59
CA ARG A 191 -11.52 12.68 -10.63
C ARG A 191 -11.94 11.76 -9.48
N ARG A 192 -11.15 10.73 -9.11
CA ARG A 192 -11.43 9.84 -7.96
C ARG A 192 -11.43 10.59 -6.63
N ALA A 193 -10.54 11.57 -6.45
CA ALA A 193 -10.49 12.41 -5.25
C ALA A 193 -11.74 13.29 -5.06
N ARG A 194 -12.49 13.59 -6.11
CA ARG A 194 -13.77 14.32 -6.03
C ARG A 194 -14.90 13.49 -5.45
N ASP A 195 -14.75 12.17 -5.41
CA ASP A 195 -15.74 11.23 -4.85
C ASP A 195 -15.49 10.94 -3.36
N TRP A 196 -14.60 11.68 -2.72
CA TRP A 196 -14.37 11.56 -1.28
C TRP A 196 -15.25 12.52 -0.49
N ARG A 197 -15.66 12.07 0.69
CA ARG A 197 -16.34 12.90 1.69
C ARG A 197 -15.46 13.02 2.93
N VAL A 198 -15.42 14.20 3.50
CA VAL A 198 -14.86 14.46 4.81
C VAL A 198 -15.92 14.11 5.86
N VAL A 199 -15.51 13.41 6.91
CA VAL A 199 -16.36 13.08 8.06
C VAL A 199 -15.99 14.03 9.19
N ALA A 200 -16.90 14.95 9.50
CA ALA A 200 -16.67 15.94 10.55
C ALA A 200 -16.44 15.28 11.92
N GLY A 201 -15.60 15.89 12.75
CA GLY A 201 -15.31 15.43 14.12
C GLY A 201 -14.44 14.16 14.22
N ARG A 202 -13.93 13.64 13.10
CA ARG A 202 -13.05 12.44 13.11
C ARG A 202 -11.57 12.78 13.24
N LEU A 203 -11.20 14.04 13.10
CA LEU A 203 -9.86 14.55 13.37
C LEU A 203 -9.96 15.69 14.38
N PRO A 204 -9.18 15.68 15.45
CA PRO A 204 -9.00 16.87 16.30
C PRO A 204 -8.45 18.03 15.47
N ALA A 205 -8.84 19.25 15.80
CA ALA A 205 -8.34 20.43 15.11
C ALA A 205 -6.81 20.55 15.24
N GLY A 206 -6.12 20.71 14.11
CA GLY A 206 -4.66 20.79 14.06
C GLY A 206 -3.95 19.46 14.30
N ALA A 207 -4.66 18.34 14.44
CA ALA A 207 -4.01 17.05 14.67
C ALA A 207 -3.00 16.73 13.55
N PRO A 208 -1.77 16.32 13.89
CA PRO A 208 -0.80 15.87 12.90
C PRO A 208 -1.27 14.58 12.24
N VAL A 209 -1.12 14.49 10.93
CA VAL A 209 -1.59 13.36 10.11
C VAL A 209 -0.49 12.83 9.22
N LEU A 210 -0.24 11.53 9.26
CA LEU A 210 0.46 10.78 8.24
C LEU A 210 -0.56 10.19 7.26
N LEU A 211 -0.44 10.59 6.00
CA LEU A 211 -1.25 10.04 4.91
C LEU A 211 -0.75 8.65 4.56
N VAL A 212 -1.64 7.71 4.24
CA VAL A 212 -1.23 6.34 3.88
C VAL A 212 -1.79 5.98 2.51
N ASP A 213 -0.91 5.51 1.61
CA ASP A 213 -1.28 5.00 0.29
C ASP A 213 -0.55 3.68 -0.02
N ASP A 214 -0.96 2.97 -1.04
CA ASP A 214 -0.31 1.74 -1.46
C ASP A 214 0.88 2.01 -2.41
N VAL A 215 0.71 2.86 -3.43
CA VAL A 215 1.77 3.12 -4.42
C VAL A 215 1.89 4.61 -4.71
N LEU A 216 3.07 5.15 -4.42
CA LEU A 216 3.47 6.48 -4.86
C LEU A 216 3.88 6.44 -6.34
N THR A 217 3.22 7.26 -7.13
CA THR A 217 3.60 7.55 -8.51
C THR A 217 3.92 9.03 -8.63
N THR A 218 3.00 9.84 -9.09
CA THR A 218 3.17 11.31 -9.18
C THR A 218 2.90 12.05 -7.88
N GLY A 219 2.31 11.40 -6.87
CA GLY A 219 1.87 12.06 -5.63
C GLY A 219 0.48 12.72 -5.70
N ALA A 220 -0.19 12.72 -6.87
CA ALA A 220 -1.49 13.41 -7.04
C ALA A 220 -2.60 12.88 -6.12
N THR A 221 -2.58 11.59 -5.76
CA THR A 221 -3.53 11.00 -4.80
C THR A 221 -3.28 11.54 -3.40
N LEU A 222 -2.01 11.58 -2.98
CA LEU A 222 -1.61 12.13 -1.68
C LEU A 222 -1.91 13.62 -1.58
N ALA A 223 -1.71 14.39 -2.66
CA ALA A 223 -2.09 15.80 -2.70
C ALA A 223 -3.59 16.00 -2.45
N ALA A 224 -4.42 15.21 -3.13
CA ALA A 224 -5.87 15.28 -2.94
C ALA A 224 -6.30 14.83 -1.54
N LEU A 225 -5.62 13.84 -0.95
CA LEU A 225 -5.87 13.41 0.43
C LEU A 225 -5.44 14.48 1.43
N ALA A 226 -4.27 15.11 1.22
CA ALA A 226 -3.80 16.22 2.06
C ALA A 226 -4.83 17.36 2.10
N ASP A 227 -5.39 17.73 0.95
CA ASP A 227 -6.42 18.76 0.88
C ASP A 227 -7.72 18.33 1.60
N ALA A 228 -8.09 17.06 1.50
CA ALA A 228 -9.25 16.53 2.23
C ALA A 228 -9.00 16.55 3.75
N VAL A 229 -7.82 16.17 4.20
CA VAL A 229 -7.41 16.19 5.62
C VAL A 229 -7.40 17.62 6.16
N ARG A 230 -6.86 18.59 5.41
CA ARG A 230 -6.91 20.00 5.81
C ARG A 230 -8.34 20.49 5.97
N ARG A 231 -9.23 20.15 5.04
CA ARG A 231 -10.67 20.48 5.16
C ARG A 231 -11.35 19.79 6.35
N ALA A 232 -10.83 18.66 6.79
CA ALA A 232 -11.30 17.96 8.00
C ALA A 232 -10.73 18.54 9.30
N GLY A 233 -9.86 19.56 9.23
CA GLY A 233 -9.21 20.20 10.37
C GLY A 233 -7.88 19.58 10.78
N GLY A 234 -7.38 18.57 10.08
CA GLY A 234 -6.08 17.95 10.35
C GLY A 234 -4.92 18.66 9.66
N HIS A 235 -3.70 18.37 10.09
CA HIS A 235 -2.46 18.91 9.56
C HIS A 235 -1.60 17.78 8.97
N PRO A 236 -1.52 17.62 7.63
CA PRO A 236 -0.64 16.62 7.01
C PRO A 236 0.83 16.96 7.29
N VAL A 237 1.55 16.08 7.98
CA VAL A 237 2.98 16.24 8.31
C VAL A 237 3.88 15.39 7.42
N GLY A 238 3.33 14.34 6.79
CA GLY A 238 4.04 13.45 5.89
C GLY A 238 3.12 12.38 5.31
N ALA A 239 3.69 11.44 4.58
CA ALA A 239 2.98 10.29 4.07
C ALA A 239 3.82 9.00 4.20
N VAL A 240 3.13 7.87 4.20
CA VAL A 240 3.75 6.54 4.15
C VAL A 240 3.11 5.74 3.01
N VAL A 241 3.92 5.07 2.22
CA VAL A 241 3.47 4.24 1.10
C VAL A 241 4.12 2.86 1.15
N LEU A 242 3.40 1.85 0.65
CA LEU A 242 3.96 0.51 0.56
C LEU A 242 5.06 0.44 -0.52
N ALA A 243 4.85 1.12 -1.65
CA ALA A 243 5.84 1.13 -2.72
C ALA A 243 5.92 2.51 -3.41
N ALA A 244 7.11 2.87 -3.89
CA ALA A 244 7.33 4.07 -4.71
C ALA A 244 7.91 3.71 -6.07
N VAL A 245 7.34 4.30 -7.12
CA VAL A 245 7.84 4.18 -8.50
C VAL A 245 9.07 5.07 -8.62
N ALA A 246 10.20 4.50 -9.05
CA ALA A 246 11.36 5.31 -9.43
C ALA A 246 11.04 6.11 -10.71
N PRO A 247 11.58 7.33 -10.87
CA PRO A 247 11.47 8.06 -12.12
C PRO A 247 12.11 7.25 -13.26
N PRO A 248 11.67 7.46 -14.50
CA PRO A 248 12.39 6.95 -15.64
C PRO A 248 13.86 7.39 -15.54
N ARG A 249 14.78 6.45 -15.61
CA ARG A 249 16.22 6.82 -15.66
C ARG A 249 16.42 7.64 -16.93
N ASP A 250 17.09 8.76 -16.79
CA ASP A 250 17.56 9.51 -17.95
C ASP A 250 18.58 8.61 -18.67
N PRO A 251 18.39 8.28 -19.97
CA PRO A 251 19.34 7.44 -20.71
C PRO A 251 20.76 8.03 -20.75
N ALA A 252 20.95 9.28 -20.35
CA ALA A 252 22.25 9.95 -20.25
C ALA A 252 22.99 9.72 -18.93
N GLU A 253 22.38 9.13 -17.88
CA GLU A 253 23.11 8.79 -16.67
C GLU A 253 23.90 7.48 -16.86
N PRO A 254 25.25 7.52 -16.85
CA PRO A 254 26.07 6.31 -16.89
C PRO A 254 25.77 5.46 -15.65
N GLY A 255 25.35 4.21 -15.86
CA GLY A 255 25.13 3.25 -14.78
C GLY A 255 26.36 3.13 -13.86
N PRO A 256 26.21 2.63 -12.62
CA PRO A 256 27.32 2.48 -11.68
C PRO A 256 28.43 1.68 -12.35
N ARG A 257 29.64 2.27 -12.39
CA ARG A 257 30.82 1.61 -12.96
C ARG A 257 31.06 0.30 -12.22
N PRO A 258 31.27 -0.83 -12.91
CA PRO A 258 31.65 -2.07 -12.25
C PRO A 258 32.94 -1.80 -11.46
N GLY A 259 32.90 -2.15 -10.18
CA GLY A 259 34.08 -2.04 -9.29
C GLY A 259 35.27 -2.80 -9.86
N PRO A 260 36.50 -2.42 -9.48
CA PRO A 260 37.70 -3.09 -9.94
C PRO A 260 37.64 -4.58 -9.61
N ARG A 261 37.85 -5.43 -10.60
CA ARG A 261 38.04 -6.88 -10.39
C ARG A 261 39.28 -7.07 -9.58
N VAL A 262 39.13 -7.55 -8.36
CA VAL A 262 40.23 -8.03 -7.55
C VAL A 262 40.74 -9.31 -8.22
N GLY A 263 41.93 -9.29 -8.76
CA GLY A 263 42.65 -10.44 -9.32
C GLY A 263 43.29 -11.29 -8.25
#